data_aa387216c6397d5b715f582a46dd3fa0
#
_entry.id   aa387216c6397d5b715f582a46dd3fa0
#
_cell.length_a   1.000
_cell.length_b   1.000
_cell.length_c   1.000
_cell.angle_alpha   90.00
_cell.angle_beta   90.00
_cell.angle_gamma   90.00
#
_symmetry.space_group_name_H-M   'P 1'
#
loop_
_entity.id
_entity.type
_entity.pdbx_description
1 polymer ?
#
loop_
_entity_poly.entity_id
_entity_poly.type
_entity_poly.pdbx_seq_one_letter_code
_entity_poly.pdbx_strand_id
1 'polypeptide(L)'
;MENEIAFLKTENGLEFRLNDDKLFINSPNGGETIALRSINGIGCFDLVDQHKTALQNYNSVLVSVKVTGGMLVILGLLCMLPTLLWGWAWFLVFSLPITGLGFFILSKLSKSKPPKMESCVRIMLNGMNRDFSYDKEGANASEVSNFVARVEETLTSFHKKN
;
A
#
# COMPACT_ATOMS: atom_id res chain seq x y z
N MET A 1 -38.22 4.39 6.67
CA MET A 1 -36.98 3.60 6.84
C MET A 1 -36.38 3.50 5.46
N GLU A 2 -35.19 4.08 5.25
CA GLU A 2 -34.48 3.90 3.96
C GLU A 2 -34.03 2.44 3.90
N ASN A 3 -34.41 1.73 2.86
CA ASN A 3 -34.02 0.33 2.67
C ASN A 3 -32.53 0.28 2.31
N GLU A 4 -31.72 -0.23 3.23
CA GLU A 4 -30.31 -0.51 2.95
C GLU A 4 -30.23 -1.80 2.10
N ILE A 5 -29.72 -1.68 0.87
CA ILE A 5 -29.61 -2.79 -0.09
C ILE A 5 -28.30 -3.54 0.12
N ALA A 6 -27.20 -2.81 0.37
CA ALA A 6 -25.89 -3.38 0.59
C ALA A 6 -25.05 -2.50 1.53
N PHE A 7 -24.22 -3.17 2.32
CA PHE A 7 -23.26 -2.54 3.23
C PHE A 7 -21.89 -3.19 3.08
N LEU A 8 -20.85 -2.37 3.11
CA LEU A 8 -19.46 -2.81 3.13
C LEU A 8 -18.67 -1.96 4.10
N LYS A 9 -17.90 -2.60 4.99
CA LYS A 9 -16.93 -1.96 5.84
C LYS A 9 -15.54 -2.53 5.57
N THR A 10 -14.60 -1.66 5.18
CA THR A 10 -13.22 -2.07 4.93
C THR A 10 -12.36 -1.95 6.19
N GLU A 11 -11.25 -2.67 6.23
CA GLU A 11 -10.28 -2.62 7.35
C GLU A 11 -9.71 -1.21 7.56
N ASN A 12 -9.65 -0.40 6.50
CA ASN A 12 -9.17 0.99 6.55
C ASN A 12 -10.21 1.97 7.13
N GLY A 13 -11.35 1.47 7.65
CA GLY A 13 -12.41 2.28 8.24
C GLY A 13 -13.30 2.99 7.22
N LEU A 14 -13.24 2.62 5.93
CA LEU A 14 -14.21 3.06 4.92
C LEU A 14 -15.48 2.25 5.06
N GLU A 15 -16.62 2.93 5.09
CA GLU A 15 -17.94 2.32 5.10
C GLU A 15 -18.71 2.77 3.87
N PHE A 16 -19.26 1.82 3.14
CA PHE A 16 -20.12 2.05 2.00
C PHE A 16 -21.53 1.52 2.33
N ARG A 17 -22.55 2.32 2.07
CA ARG A 17 -23.96 1.95 2.24
C ARG A 17 -24.72 2.30 0.98
N LEU A 18 -25.35 1.31 0.39
CA LEU A 18 -26.16 1.46 -0.81
C LEU A 18 -27.65 1.47 -0.40
N ASN A 19 -28.36 2.51 -0.80
CA ASN A 19 -29.81 2.60 -0.74
C ASN A 19 -30.39 2.64 -2.15
N ASP A 20 -31.73 2.72 -2.25
CA ASP A 20 -32.46 2.71 -3.55
C ASP A 20 -32.04 3.80 -4.53
N ASP A 21 -31.57 4.95 -4.05
CA ASP A 21 -31.25 6.14 -4.89
C ASP A 21 -29.87 6.75 -4.64
N LYS A 22 -29.14 6.29 -3.59
CA LYS A 22 -27.88 6.89 -3.14
C LYS A 22 -26.87 5.87 -2.66
N LEU A 23 -25.61 6.19 -2.89
CA LEU A 23 -24.46 5.53 -2.30
C LEU A 23 -23.83 6.47 -1.26
N PHE A 24 -23.78 6.06 -0.01
CA PHE A 24 -23.11 6.75 1.08
C PHE A 24 -21.73 6.16 1.28
N ILE A 25 -20.73 7.01 1.41
CA ILE A 25 -19.36 6.64 1.65
C ILE A 25 -18.88 7.40 2.87
N ASN A 26 -18.62 6.69 3.95
CA ASN A 26 -18.05 7.26 5.16
C ASN A 26 -16.57 6.88 5.26
N SER A 27 -15.72 7.87 5.45
CA SER A 27 -14.29 7.68 5.72
C SER A 27 -13.94 8.31 7.07
N PRO A 28 -12.81 7.97 7.68
CA PRO A 28 -12.33 8.64 8.90
C PRO A 28 -12.18 10.15 8.76
N ASN A 29 -12.02 10.63 7.52
CA ASN A 29 -11.80 12.05 7.21
C ASN A 29 -13.06 12.79 6.72
N GLY A 30 -14.20 12.13 6.66
CA GLY A 30 -15.47 12.73 6.24
C GLY A 30 -16.37 11.75 5.48
N GLY A 31 -17.63 12.16 5.27
CA GLY A 31 -18.62 11.39 4.52
C GLY A 31 -18.98 12.06 3.20
N GLU A 32 -19.26 11.27 2.17
CA GLU A 32 -19.75 11.70 0.86
C GLU A 32 -21.02 10.92 0.52
N THR A 33 -21.97 11.60 -0.12
CA THR A 33 -23.21 10.98 -0.61
C THR A 33 -23.30 11.17 -2.11
N ILE A 34 -23.40 10.08 -2.85
CA ILE A 34 -23.42 10.06 -4.30
C ILE A 34 -24.79 9.56 -4.76
N ALA A 35 -25.49 10.35 -5.56
CA ALA A 35 -26.77 9.92 -6.16
C ALA A 35 -26.50 8.85 -7.22
N LEU A 36 -27.28 7.74 -7.27
CA LEU A 36 -27.11 6.65 -8.23
C LEU A 36 -27.18 7.14 -9.69
N ARG A 37 -28.00 8.14 -9.96
CA ARG A 37 -28.11 8.75 -11.32
C ARG A 37 -26.82 9.39 -11.82
N SER A 38 -25.86 9.72 -10.94
CA SER A 38 -24.57 10.29 -11.31
C SER A 38 -23.48 9.25 -11.48
N ILE A 39 -23.76 7.98 -11.13
CA ILE A 39 -22.81 6.88 -11.24
C ILE A 39 -22.99 6.22 -12.61
N ASN A 40 -21.95 6.25 -13.42
CA ASN A 40 -21.92 5.58 -14.74
C ASN A 40 -21.47 4.13 -14.65
N GLY A 41 -20.77 3.78 -13.57
CA GLY A 41 -20.28 2.43 -13.32
C GLY A 41 -19.45 2.35 -12.04
N ILE A 42 -19.23 1.15 -11.59
CA ILE A 42 -18.38 0.82 -10.46
C ILE A 42 -17.56 -0.42 -10.82
N GLY A 43 -16.33 -0.51 -10.32
CA GLY A 43 -15.50 -1.69 -10.58
C GLY A 43 -14.30 -1.76 -9.65
N CYS A 44 -13.73 -2.96 -9.57
CA CYS A 44 -12.47 -3.19 -8.86
C CYS A 44 -11.32 -3.15 -9.86
N PHE A 45 -10.29 -2.36 -9.55
CA PHE A 45 -9.11 -2.20 -10.38
C PHE A 45 -7.85 -2.41 -9.55
N ASP A 46 -6.88 -3.10 -10.14
CA ASP A 46 -5.56 -3.26 -9.53
C ASP A 46 -4.69 -2.04 -9.89
N LEU A 47 -4.05 -1.45 -8.89
CA LEU A 47 -3.16 -0.30 -9.06
C LEU A 47 -1.76 -0.75 -9.53
N VAL A 48 -1.71 -1.45 -10.68
CA VAL A 48 -0.50 -2.11 -11.21
C VAL A 48 0.65 -1.12 -11.41
N ASP A 49 0.38 0.06 -11.96
CA ASP A 49 1.44 1.04 -12.26
C ASP A 49 2.02 1.67 -10.97
N GLN A 50 1.17 1.93 -9.98
CA GLN A 50 1.62 2.40 -8.67
C GLN A 50 2.44 1.33 -7.95
N HIS A 51 2.00 0.06 -8.01
CA HIS A 51 2.74 -1.06 -7.44
C HIS A 51 4.10 -1.26 -8.12
N LYS A 52 4.19 -1.18 -9.46
CA LYS A 52 5.47 -1.23 -10.19
C LYS A 52 6.41 -0.11 -9.76
N THR A 53 5.91 1.10 -9.64
CA THR A 53 6.71 2.25 -9.19
C THR A 53 7.18 2.05 -7.75
N ALA A 54 6.29 1.60 -6.85
CA ALA A 54 6.65 1.29 -5.47
C ALA A 54 7.71 0.18 -5.36
N LEU A 55 7.59 -0.88 -6.17
CA LEU A 55 8.57 -1.96 -6.26
C LEU A 55 9.93 -1.47 -6.80
N GLN A 56 9.93 -0.63 -7.82
CA GLN A 56 11.17 -0.05 -8.36
C GLN A 56 11.87 0.80 -7.30
N ASN A 57 11.13 1.67 -6.61
CA ASN A 57 11.65 2.49 -5.53
C ASN A 57 12.18 1.64 -4.37
N TYR A 58 11.43 0.62 -3.96
CA TYR A 58 11.85 -0.33 -2.93
C TYR A 58 13.15 -1.03 -3.32
N ASN A 59 13.25 -1.55 -4.54
CA ASN A 59 14.44 -2.24 -5.03
C ASN A 59 15.65 -1.30 -5.13
N SER A 60 15.47 -0.06 -5.58
CA SER A 60 16.56 0.92 -5.67
C SER A 60 17.10 1.28 -4.28
N VAL A 61 16.21 1.52 -3.32
CA VAL A 61 16.60 1.77 -1.91
C VAL A 61 17.29 0.54 -1.33
N LEU A 62 16.75 -0.66 -1.58
CA LEU A 62 17.33 -1.92 -1.11
C LEU A 62 18.74 -2.14 -1.62
N VAL A 63 18.98 -1.87 -2.92
CA VAL A 63 20.32 -1.96 -3.52
C VAL A 63 21.25 -0.92 -2.90
N SER A 64 20.84 0.33 -2.79
CA SER A 64 21.65 1.41 -2.19
C SER A 64 22.05 1.07 -0.75
N VAL A 65 21.11 0.58 0.06
CA VAL A 65 21.37 0.22 1.46
C VAL A 65 22.29 -1.00 1.55
N LYS A 66 22.14 -2.01 0.67
CA LYS A 66 23.05 -3.17 0.60
C LYS A 66 24.47 -2.74 0.26
N VAL A 67 24.63 -1.88 -0.76
CA VAL A 67 25.94 -1.37 -1.18
C VAL A 67 26.59 -0.55 -0.06
N THR A 68 25.85 0.38 0.53
CA THR A 68 26.37 1.22 1.63
C THR A 68 26.74 0.38 2.85
N GLY A 69 25.86 -0.51 3.30
CA GLY A 69 26.15 -1.40 4.44
C GLY A 69 27.33 -2.33 4.18
N GLY A 70 27.39 -2.91 2.97
CA GLY A 70 28.51 -3.74 2.54
C GLY A 70 29.85 -2.98 2.49
N MET A 71 29.85 -1.75 1.93
CA MET A 71 31.03 -0.89 1.92
C MET A 71 31.53 -0.56 3.34
N LEU A 72 30.62 -0.23 4.26
CA LEU A 72 30.99 0.04 5.66
C LEU A 72 31.61 -1.19 6.34
N VAL A 73 31.06 -2.39 6.10
CA VAL A 73 31.67 -3.62 6.63
C VAL A 73 33.08 -3.83 6.07
N ILE A 74 33.25 -3.70 4.76
CA ILE A 74 34.55 -3.87 4.10
C ILE A 74 35.54 -2.82 4.62
N LEU A 75 35.14 -1.55 4.68
CA LEU A 75 35.97 -0.46 5.19
C LEU A 75 36.41 -0.70 6.64
N GLY A 76 35.47 -1.11 7.49
CA GLY A 76 35.76 -1.43 8.89
C GLY A 76 36.75 -2.59 9.01
N LEU A 77 36.61 -3.65 8.19
CA LEU A 77 37.55 -4.77 8.16
C LEU A 77 38.93 -4.33 7.65
N LEU A 78 39.00 -3.50 6.63
CA LEU A 78 40.28 -2.95 6.13
C LEU A 78 40.99 -2.10 7.20
N CYS A 79 40.23 -1.34 7.99
CA CYS A 79 40.80 -0.59 9.13
C CYS A 79 41.30 -1.49 10.27
N MET A 80 40.98 -2.78 10.30
CA MET A 80 41.57 -3.73 11.27
C MET A 80 42.96 -4.23 10.84
N LEU A 81 43.32 -4.18 9.55
CA LEU A 81 44.61 -4.67 9.04
C LEU A 81 45.83 -4.03 9.75
N PRO A 82 45.92 -2.67 9.96
CA PRO A 82 47.03 -2.08 10.68
C PRO A 82 47.19 -2.60 12.13
N THR A 83 46.08 -2.94 12.78
CA THR A 83 46.11 -3.53 14.11
C THR A 83 46.74 -4.93 14.08
N LEU A 84 46.41 -5.74 13.08
CA LEU A 84 46.92 -7.11 12.93
C LEU A 84 48.40 -7.12 12.48
N LEU A 85 48.80 -6.18 11.59
CA LEU A 85 50.15 -6.16 11.00
C LEU A 85 51.17 -5.42 11.86
N TRP A 86 50.76 -4.34 12.56
CA TRP A 86 51.68 -3.44 13.27
C TRP A 86 51.35 -3.26 14.74
N GLY A 87 50.31 -3.95 15.26
CA GLY A 87 49.91 -3.90 16.69
C GLY A 87 49.29 -2.55 17.09
N TRP A 88 48.83 -1.74 16.15
CA TRP A 88 48.26 -0.42 16.42
C TRP A 88 46.82 -0.52 16.93
N ALA A 89 46.68 -0.88 18.22
CA ALA A 89 45.39 -1.14 18.84
C ALA A 89 44.38 0.02 18.77
N TRP A 90 44.84 1.27 18.64
CA TRP A 90 43.98 2.44 18.56
C TRP A 90 43.06 2.43 17.31
N PHE A 91 43.46 1.72 16.21
CA PHE A 91 42.59 1.56 15.03
C PHE A 91 41.31 0.79 15.33
N LEU A 92 41.28 -0.05 16.38
CA LEU A 92 40.09 -0.78 16.79
C LEU A 92 38.96 0.15 17.26
N VAL A 93 39.32 1.32 17.83
CA VAL A 93 38.34 2.31 18.28
C VAL A 93 37.49 2.83 17.12
N PHE A 94 38.01 2.88 15.92
CA PHE A 94 37.31 3.32 14.73
C PHE A 94 36.71 2.16 13.91
N SER A 95 37.44 1.06 13.78
CA SER A 95 37.02 -0.07 12.94
C SER A 95 35.80 -0.80 13.48
N LEU A 96 35.70 -1.01 14.81
CA LEU A 96 34.58 -1.70 15.43
C LEU A 96 33.23 -0.96 15.26
N PRO A 97 33.13 0.37 15.53
CA PRO A 97 31.90 1.10 15.28
C PRO A 97 31.48 1.10 13.81
N ILE A 98 32.43 1.26 12.87
CA ILE A 98 32.15 1.30 11.43
C ILE A 98 31.62 -0.05 10.97
N THR A 99 32.27 -1.15 11.35
CA THR A 99 31.83 -2.50 11.02
C THR A 99 30.47 -2.81 11.64
N GLY A 100 30.28 -2.46 12.92
CA GLY A 100 29.03 -2.64 13.64
C GLY A 100 27.86 -1.87 12.99
N LEU A 101 28.09 -0.63 12.55
CA LEU A 101 27.11 0.16 11.84
C LEU A 101 26.72 -0.50 10.51
N GLY A 102 27.69 -1.02 9.74
CA GLY A 102 27.43 -1.74 8.49
C GLY A 102 26.55 -2.97 8.73
N PHE A 103 26.85 -3.80 9.71
CA PHE A 103 26.02 -4.95 10.09
C PHE A 103 24.63 -4.55 10.59
N PHE A 104 24.51 -3.47 11.36
CA PHE A 104 23.23 -2.96 11.82
C PHE A 104 22.34 -2.54 10.64
N ILE A 105 22.89 -1.81 9.66
CA ILE A 105 22.18 -1.41 8.45
C ILE A 105 21.70 -2.65 7.67
N LEU A 106 22.57 -3.64 7.45
CA LEU A 106 22.21 -4.87 6.74
C LEU A 106 21.16 -5.69 7.48
N SER A 107 21.18 -5.75 8.82
CA SER A 107 20.21 -6.46 9.63
C SER A 107 18.81 -5.84 9.58
N LYS A 108 18.73 -4.51 9.54
CA LYS A 108 17.47 -3.78 9.35
C LYS A 108 16.85 -4.09 7.99
N LEU A 109 17.69 -4.17 6.96
CA LEU A 109 17.25 -4.47 5.59
C LEU A 109 16.63 -5.87 5.49
N SER A 110 17.18 -6.85 6.19
CA SER A 110 16.66 -8.24 6.21
C SER A 110 15.22 -8.33 6.72
N LYS A 111 14.74 -7.34 7.47
CA LYS A 111 13.38 -7.27 8.00
C LYS A 111 12.42 -6.44 7.12
N SER A 112 12.93 -5.79 6.09
CA SER A 112 12.12 -4.98 5.17
C SER A 112 11.29 -5.89 4.27
N LYS A 113 9.98 -5.63 4.21
CA LYS A 113 9.06 -6.38 3.33
C LYS A 113 8.81 -5.58 2.04
N PRO A 114 8.65 -6.25 0.90
CA PRO A 114 8.26 -5.57 -0.33
C PRO A 114 6.87 -4.95 -0.18
N PRO A 115 6.59 -3.86 -0.92
CA PRO A 115 5.26 -3.26 -0.94
C PRO A 115 4.24 -4.26 -1.48
N LYS A 116 3.08 -4.32 -0.83
CA LYS A 116 1.96 -5.13 -1.29
C LYS A 116 1.27 -4.48 -2.48
N MET A 117 0.60 -5.31 -3.27
CA MET A 117 -0.24 -4.82 -4.35
C MET A 117 -1.53 -4.25 -3.78
N GLU A 118 -1.78 -2.98 -4.05
CA GLU A 118 -3.02 -2.31 -3.68
C GLU A 118 -4.03 -2.40 -4.82
N SER A 119 -5.30 -2.54 -4.45
CA SER A 119 -6.44 -2.50 -5.36
C SER A 119 -7.36 -1.36 -4.95
N CYS A 120 -8.14 -0.85 -5.89
CA CYS A 120 -9.12 0.18 -5.59
C CYS A 120 -10.50 -0.19 -6.13
N VAL A 121 -11.52 0.26 -5.39
CA VAL A 121 -12.88 0.37 -5.90
C VAL A 121 -12.96 1.71 -6.60
N ARG A 122 -13.22 1.71 -7.90
CA ARG A 122 -13.42 2.92 -8.70
C ARG A 122 -14.90 3.13 -8.95
N ILE A 123 -15.39 4.30 -8.56
CA ILE A 123 -16.73 4.77 -8.87
C ILE A 123 -16.60 5.79 -10.02
N MET A 124 -17.18 5.45 -11.16
CA MET A 124 -17.16 6.29 -12.35
C MET A 124 -18.37 7.24 -12.30
N LEU A 125 -18.09 8.52 -12.12
CA LEU A 125 -19.10 9.59 -12.10
C LEU A 125 -19.09 10.37 -13.42
N ASN A 126 -20.15 11.15 -13.66
CA ASN A 126 -20.19 12.09 -14.75
C ASN A 126 -19.09 13.15 -14.62
N GLY A 127 -17.99 12.97 -15.36
CA GLY A 127 -16.87 13.92 -15.44
C GLY A 127 -15.72 13.68 -14.45
N MET A 128 -15.81 12.71 -13.51
CA MET A 128 -14.71 12.36 -12.62
C MET A 128 -14.78 10.90 -12.14
N ASN A 129 -13.66 10.38 -11.67
CA ASN A 129 -13.60 9.10 -11.01
C ASN A 129 -13.26 9.29 -9.53
N ARG A 130 -13.80 8.41 -8.67
CA ARG A 130 -13.46 8.32 -7.26
C ARG A 130 -12.85 6.95 -7.00
N ASP A 131 -11.61 6.94 -6.51
CA ASP A 131 -10.85 5.72 -6.22
C ASP A 131 -10.73 5.55 -4.71
N PHE A 132 -11.08 4.37 -4.21
CA PHE A 132 -11.01 3.99 -2.80
C PHE A 132 -10.13 2.74 -2.66
N SER A 133 -8.92 2.90 -2.12
CA SER A 133 -7.97 1.80 -1.98
C SER A 133 -8.40 0.80 -0.91
N TYR A 134 -8.20 -0.50 -1.20
CA TYR A 134 -8.38 -1.59 -0.25
C TYR A 134 -7.29 -2.66 -0.43
N ASP A 135 -7.04 -3.45 0.62
CA ASP A 135 -6.09 -4.57 0.57
C ASP A 135 -6.78 -5.80 -0.06
N LYS A 136 -6.32 -6.20 -1.25
CA LYS A 136 -6.86 -7.36 -1.98
C LYS A 136 -6.55 -8.69 -1.29
N GLU A 137 -5.47 -8.75 -0.52
CA GLU A 137 -5.07 -9.93 0.24
C GLU A 137 -5.73 -9.97 1.63
N GLY A 138 -6.47 -8.91 2.00
CA GLY A 138 -7.20 -8.81 3.27
C GLY A 138 -8.44 -9.69 3.32
N ALA A 139 -8.97 -9.90 4.52
CA ALA A 139 -10.15 -10.72 4.78
C ALA A 139 -11.41 -10.26 4.01
N ASN A 140 -11.47 -8.99 3.63
CA ASN A 140 -12.65 -8.35 3.03
C ASN A 140 -12.67 -8.32 1.50
N ALA A 141 -11.70 -8.94 0.81
CA ALA A 141 -11.63 -8.88 -0.66
C ALA A 141 -12.87 -9.46 -1.36
N SER A 142 -13.39 -10.58 -0.83
CA SER A 142 -14.63 -11.19 -1.33
C SER A 142 -15.85 -10.33 -1.05
N GLU A 143 -15.91 -9.67 0.11
CA GLU A 143 -17.00 -8.76 0.48
C GLU A 143 -17.03 -7.52 -0.42
N VAL A 144 -15.84 -6.96 -0.75
CA VAL A 144 -15.70 -5.85 -1.69
C VAL A 144 -16.23 -6.25 -3.06
N SER A 145 -15.82 -7.42 -3.58
CA SER A 145 -16.30 -7.91 -4.89
C SER A 145 -17.81 -8.11 -4.91
N ASN A 146 -18.38 -8.72 -3.86
CA ASN A 146 -19.82 -8.92 -3.73
C ASN A 146 -20.59 -7.59 -3.62
N PHE A 147 -20.03 -6.62 -2.89
CA PHE A 147 -20.61 -5.29 -2.79
C PHE A 147 -20.65 -4.60 -4.15
N VAL A 148 -19.51 -4.59 -4.88
CA VAL A 148 -19.42 -3.99 -6.22
C VAL A 148 -20.43 -4.63 -7.16
N ALA A 149 -20.56 -5.96 -7.17
CA ALA A 149 -21.55 -6.67 -7.99
C ALA A 149 -23.00 -6.25 -7.67
N ARG A 150 -23.34 -6.09 -6.39
CA ARG A 150 -24.68 -5.62 -5.98
C ARG A 150 -24.95 -4.17 -6.40
N VAL A 151 -23.95 -3.30 -6.28
CA VAL A 151 -24.07 -1.90 -6.76
C VAL A 151 -24.29 -1.88 -8.27
N GLU A 152 -23.55 -2.69 -9.03
CA GLU A 152 -23.70 -2.79 -10.48
C GLU A 152 -25.07 -3.31 -10.91
N GLU A 153 -25.60 -4.33 -10.21
CA GLU A 153 -26.96 -4.85 -10.43
C GLU A 153 -28.01 -3.77 -10.16
N THR A 154 -27.86 -3.03 -9.06
CA THR A 154 -28.76 -1.95 -8.69
C THR A 154 -28.72 -0.83 -9.70
N LEU A 155 -27.52 -0.41 -10.17
CA LEU A 155 -27.36 0.59 -11.24
C LEU A 155 -28.05 0.16 -12.53
N THR A 156 -27.85 -1.11 -12.92
CA THR A 156 -28.48 -1.67 -14.13
C THR A 156 -30.00 -1.63 -14.04
N SER A 157 -30.54 -1.98 -12.87
CA SER A 157 -31.99 -1.93 -12.63
C SER A 157 -32.53 -0.51 -12.60
N PHE A 158 -31.77 0.43 -12.05
CA PHE A 158 -32.11 1.85 -11.98
C PHE A 158 -32.17 2.50 -13.36
N HIS A 159 -31.16 2.23 -14.22
CA HIS A 159 -31.11 2.74 -15.59
C HIS A 159 -32.14 2.12 -16.55
N LYS A 160 -32.67 0.93 -16.22
CA LYS A 160 -33.77 0.34 -17.00
C LYS A 160 -35.15 0.92 -16.68
N LYS A 161 -35.31 1.50 -15.47
CA LYS A 161 -36.59 2.08 -15.02
C LYS A 161 -36.77 3.55 -15.41
N ASN A 162 -35.71 4.24 -15.74
CA ASN A 162 -35.68 5.64 -16.15
C ASN A 162 -35.26 5.79 -17.60
#